data_472448cf0563849c60193a9cebe8e0e5
#
_entry.id   472448cf0563849c60193a9cebe8e0e5
#
_cell.length_a   1.000
_cell.length_b   1.000
_cell.length_c   1.000
_cell.angle_alpha   90.00
_cell.angle_beta   90.00
_cell.angle_gamma   90.00
#
_symmetry.space_group_name_H-M   'P 1'
#
loop_
_entity.id
_entity.type
_entity.pdbx_description
1 polymer ?
#
loop_
_entity_poly.entity_id
_entity_poly.type
_entity_poly.pdbx_seq_one_letter_code
_entity_poly.pdbx_strand_id
1 'polypeptide(L)'
;VFYNPLISVLPRVLIGITSYYSYTAMKKLEDKNLRNLTKGLWGLISIFLAYLLYKNITSGGSTLNITFVVILLALCLGFFIYSFKSSEKDFPIAIGAFVGSMTNTILVLGGIYVIYAKRYVEALNIPLENAKSAILGVSVTSGIPEAILSVIITTAVIKALKSRRG
;
A
#
# COMPACT_ATOMS: atom_id res chain seq x y z
N VAL A 1 22.24 0.11 -5.04
CA VAL A 1 21.06 -0.74 -5.21
C VAL A 1 20.18 -0.17 -6.32
N PHE A 2 19.85 1.12 -6.30
CA PHE A 2 18.94 1.77 -7.27
C PHE A 2 19.53 2.06 -8.66
N TYR A 3 20.83 1.80 -8.88
CA TYR A 3 21.46 1.88 -10.22
C TYR A 3 21.06 0.71 -11.14
N ASN A 4 20.46 -0.35 -10.59
CA ASN A 4 20.02 -1.49 -11.39
C ASN A 4 18.64 -1.19 -12.02
N PRO A 5 18.52 -1.15 -13.37
CA PRO A 5 17.27 -0.86 -14.04
C PRO A 5 16.16 -1.88 -13.75
N LEU A 6 16.50 -3.12 -13.41
CA LEU A 6 15.51 -4.12 -13.00
C LEU A 6 14.79 -3.75 -11.69
N ILE A 7 15.45 -3.03 -10.79
CA ILE A 7 14.85 -2.60 -9.52
C ILE A 7 14.26 -1.19 -9.62
N SER A 8 14.83 -0.33 -10.48
CA SER A 8 14.41 1.07 -10.56
C SER A 8 13.38 1.35 -11.65
N VAL A 9 13.45 0.67 -12.80
CA VAL A 9 12.58 0.94 -13.96
C VAL A 9 11.46 -0.08 -14.07
N LEU A 10 11.77 -1.38 -14.00
CA LEU A 10 10.79 -2.44 -14.19
C LEU A 10 9.56 -2.33 -13.28
N PRO A 11 9.70 -2.09 -11.95
CA PRO A 11 8.53 -1.91 -11.08
C PRO A 11 7.65 -0.75 -11.52
N ARG A 12 8.23 0.38 -11.95
CA ARG A 12 7.49 1.57 -12.39
C ARG A 12 6.67 1.33 -13.66
N VAL A 13 7.21 0.55 -14.60
CA VAL A 13 6.46 0.14 -15.80
C VAL A 13 5.31 -0.78 -15.42
N LEU A 14 5.56 -1.74 -14.53
CA LEU A 14 4.55 -2.70 -14.09
C LEU A 14 3.44 -2.07 -13.24
N ILE A 15 3.70 -0.98 -12.51
CA ILE A 15 2.66 -0.22 -11.81
C ILE A 15 1.53 0.20 -12.79
N GLY A 16 1.88 0.76 -13.93
CA GLY A 16 0.91 1.18 -14.93
C GLY A 16 0.04 0.01 -15.43
N ILE A 17 0.69 -1.12 -15.72
CA ILE A 17 0.03 -2.32 -16.21
C ILE A 17 -0.92 -2.89 -15.14
N THR A 18 -0.43 -3.11 -13.94
CA THR A 18 -1.21 -3.71 -12.84
C THR A 18 -2.35 -2.81 -12.38
N SER A 19 -2.12 -1.50 -12.30
CA SER A 19 -3.18 -0.52 -11.98
C SER A 19 -4.27 -0.52 -13.04
N TYR A 20 -3.92 -0.55 -14.32
CA TYR A 20 -4.88 -0.58 -15.42
C TYR A 20 -5.73 -1.86 -15.39
N TYR A 21 -5.10 -3.03 -15.29
CA TYR A 21 -5.83 -4.29 -15.26
C TYR A 21 -6.70 -4.40 -14.00
N SER A 22 -6.23 -3.98 -12.85
CA SER A 22 -7.01 -3.96 -11.60
C SER A 22 -8.20 -3.02 -11.72
N TYR A 23 -8.01 -1.80 -12.23
CA TYR A 23 -9.09 -0.85 -12.47
C TYR A 23 -10.14 -1.43 -13.42
N THR A 24 -9.69 -2.02 -14.54
CA THR A 24 -10.59 -2.57 -15.57
C THR A 24 -11.34 -3.79 -15.05
N ALA A 25 -10.68 -4.67 -14.29
CA ALA A 25 -11.31 -5.82 -13.66
C ALA A 25 -12.38 -5.38 -12.66
N MET A 26 -12.07 -4.40 -11.81
CA MET A 26 -13.01 -3.90 -10.81
C MET A 26 -14.21 -3.20 -11.45
N LYS A 27 -14.01 -2.50 -12.58
CA LYS A 27 -15.08 -1.84 -13.31
C LYS A 27 -16.11 -2.82 -13.93
N LYS A 28 -15.72 -4.08 -14.10
CA LYS A 28 -16.62 -5.14 -14.63
C LYS A 28 -17.44 -5.82 -13.52
N LEU A 29 -17.10 -5.60 -12.26
CA LEU A 29 -17.83 -6.18 -11.14
C LEU A 29 -19.14 -5.42 -10.89
N GLU A 30 -20.14 -6.15 -10.44
CA GLU A 30 -21.37 -5.55 -9.93
C GLU A 30 -21.08 -4.64 -8.72
N ASP A 31 -21.79 -3.55 -8.63
CA ASP A 31 -21.60 -2.51 -7.60
C ASP A 31 -21.63 -3.07 -6.17
N LYS A 32 -22.50 -4.06 -5.90
CA LYS A 32 -22.58 -4.74 -4.60
C LYS A 32 -21.30 -5.49 -4.25
N ASN A 33 -20.75 -6.25 -5.21
CA ASN A 33 -19.53 -7.04 -5.02
C ASN A 33 -18.32 -6.14 -4.85
N LEU A 34 -18.24 -5.08 -5.65
CA LEU A 34 -17.20 -4.08 -5.59
C LEU A 34 -17.16 -3.39 -4.22
N ARG A 35 -18.32 -2.97 -3.69
CA ARG A 35 -18.44 -2.37 -2.37
C ARG A 35 -18.02 -3.33 -1.25
N ASN A 36 -18.45 -4.59 -1.32
CA ASN A 36 -18.08 -5.59 -0.31
C ASN A 36 -16.58 -5.88 -0.33
N LEU A 37 -15.97 -5.97 -1.51
CA LEU A 37 -14.54 -6.20 -1.67
C LEU A 37 -13.73 -5.02 -1.12
N THR A 38 -14.15 -3.79 -1.41
CA THR A 38 -13.50 -2.58 -0.89
C THR A 38 -13.59 -2.49 0.62
N LYS A 39 -14.78 -2.78 1.20
CA LYS A 39 -14.95 -2.84 2.66
C LYS A 39 -14.09 -3.93 3.29
N GLY A 40 -14.04 -5.11 2.68
CA GLY A 40 -13.19 -6.21 3.14
C GLY A 40 -11.70 -5.82 3.14
N LEU A 41 -11.23 -5.20 2.07
CA LEU A 41 -9.84 -4.75 1.96
C LEU A 41 -9.47 -3.74 3.05
N TRP A 42 -10.26 -2.66 3.20
CA TRP A 42 -9.99 -1.63 4.22
C TRP A 42 -10.19 -2.17 5.64
N GLY A 43 -11.13 -3.08 5.84
CA GLY A 43 -11.32 -3.76 7.11
C GLY A 43 -10.10 -4.60 7.51
N LEU A 44 -9.58 -5.42 6.59
CA LEU A 44 -8.37 -6.23 6.82
C LEU A 44 -7.14 -5.35 7.13
N ILE A 45 -6.94 -4.26 6.37
CA ILE A 45 -5.83 -3.35 6.61
C ILE A 45 -5.98 -2.69 7.99
N SER A 46 -7.20 -2.29 8.38
CA SER A 46 -7.44 -1.67 9.69
C SER A 46 -7.16 -2.65 10.84
N ILE A 47 -7.58 -3.90 10.73
CA ILE A 47 -7.30 -4.96 11.72
C ILE A 47 -5.79 -5.18 11.82
N PHE A 48 -5.11 -5.26 10.69
CA PHE A 48 -3.66 -5.44 10.66
C PHE A 48 -2.90 -4.26 11.30
N LEU A 49 -3.30 -3.01 11.01
CA LEU A 49 -2.72 -1.82 11.64
C LEU A 49 -3.00 -1.78 13.14
N ALA A 50 -4.19 -2.17 13.58
CA ALA A 50 -4.52 -2.29 15.00
C ALA A 50 -3.65 -3.33 15.71
N TYR A 51 -3.40 -4.48 15.06
CA TYR A 51 -2.47 -5.48 15.57
C TYR A 51 -1.03 -4.95 15.68
N LEU A 52 -0.56 -4.23 14.65
CA LEU A 52 0.76 -3.59 14.69
C LEU A 52 0.85 -2.53 15.80
N LEU A 53 -0.20 -1.75 16.02
CA LEU A 53 -0.27 -0.78 17.10
C LEU A 53 -0.15 -1.47 18.46
N TYR A 54 -0.95 -2.52 18.68
CA TYR A 54 -0.88 -3.32 19.90
C TYR A 54 0.53 -3.87 20.15
N LYS A 55 1.15 -4.45 19.12
CA LYS A 55 2.52 -4.97 19.20
C LYS A 55 3.54 -3.88 19.52
N ASN A 56 3.44 -2.71 18.90
CA ASN A 56 4.37 -1.58 19.18
C ASN A 56 4.23 -1.08 20.62
N ILE A 57 3.01 -1.02 21.16
CA ILE A 57 2.79 -0.59 22.55
C ILE A 57 3.36 -1.61 23.53
N THR A 58 3.10 -2.92 23.32
CA THR A 58 3.55 -3.98 24.22
C THR A 58 5.04 -4.22 24.17
N SER A 59 5.71 -3.98 23.04
CA SER A 59 7.16 -4.15 22.90
C SER A 59 7.98 -2.88 23.23
N GLY A 60 7.36 -1.85 23.79
CA GLY A 60 8.06 -0.59 24.13
C GLY A 60 8.57 0.17 22.93
N GLY A 61 7.84 0.13 21.82
CA GLY A 61 8.21 0.82 20.57
C GLY A 61 8.35 2.32 20.74
N SER A 62 9.17 2.95 19.90
CA SER A 62 9.38 4.40 19.91
C SER A 62 8.05 5.16 19.76
N THR A 63 7.91 6.26 20.52
CA THR A 63 6.73 7.13 20.45
C THR A 63 6.43 7.59 19.03
N LEU A 64 7.46 7.85 18.21
CA LEU A 64 7.30 8.22 16.81
C LEU A 64 6.62 7.10 15.99
N ASN A 65 7.01 5.84 16.20
CA ASN A 65 6.41 4.71 15.51
C ASN A 65 4.95 4.52 15.92
N ILE A 66 4.64 4.65 17.19
CA ILE A 66 3.27 4.55 17.72
C ILE A 66 2.40 5.65 17.10
N THR A 67 2.86 6.91 17.14
CA THR A 67 2.13 8.06 16.56
C THR A 67 1.88 7.85 15.07
N PHE A 68 2.88 7.36 14.34
CA PHE A 68 2.76 7.10 12.90
C PHE A 68 1.71 6.01 12.60
N VAL A 69 1.71 4.90 13.33
CA VAL A 69 0.71 3.83 13.16
C VAL A 69 -0.68 4.30 13.55
N VAL A 70 -0.83 5.14 14.57
CA VAL A 70 -2.12 5.75 14.96
C VAL A 70 -2.67 6.63 13.84
N ILE A 71 -1.85 7.49 13.23
CA ILE A 71 -2.26 8.33 12.09
C ILE A 71 -2.71 7.46 10.92
N LEU A 72 -1.95 6.40 10.59
CA LEU A 72 -2.32 5.48 9.51
C LEU A 72 -3.63 4.74 9.79
N LEU A 73 -3.83 4.28 11.02
CA LEU A 73 -5.06 3.64 11.44
C LEU A 73 -6.25 4.59 11.33
N ALA A 74 -6.10 5.85 11.77
CA ALA A 74 -7.13 6.87 11.64
C ALA A 74 -7.49 7.14 10.17
N LEU A 75 -6.50 7.26 9.28
CA LEU A 75 -6.71 7.42 7.84
C LEU A 75 -7.42 6.20 7.25
N CYS A 76 -6.99 5.00 7.60
CA CYS A 76 -7.58 3.75 7.10
C CYS A 76 -9.04 3.59 7.55
N LEU A 77 -9.34 3.89 8.81
CA LEU A 77 -10.72 3.92 9.34
C LEU A 77 -11.56 5.01 8.66
N GLY A 78 -10.98 6.17 8.40
CA GLY A 78 -11.62 7.23 7.62
C GLY A 78 -12.03 6.74 6.23
N PHE A 79 -11.14 6.03 5.52
CA PHE A 79 -11.47 5.41 4.24
C PHE A 79 -12.50 4.29 4.35
N PHE A 80 -12.42 3.49 5.39
CA PHE A 80 -13.41 2.46 5.66
C PHE A 80 -14.81 3.08 5.82
N ILE A 81 -14.93 4.12 6.65
CA ILE A 81 -16.20 4.87 6.84
C ILE A 81 -16.62 5.55 5.54
N TYR A 82 -15.68 6.18 4.81
CA TYR A 82 -15.96 6.82 3.53
C TYR A 82 -16.53 5.81 2.51
N SER A 83 -16.07 4.56 2.51
CA SER A 83 -16.57 3.50 1.64
C SER A 83 -18.05 3.15 1.84
N PHE A 84 -18.65 3.53 2.97
CA PHE A 84 -20.11 3.40 3.18
C PHE A 84 -20.91 4.54 2.54
N LYS A 85 -20.32 5.72 2.38
CA LYS A 85 -20.98 6.94 1.88
C LYS A 85 -20.62 7.26 0.43
N SER A 86 -19.52 6.69 -0.07
CA SER A 86 -18.98 7.02 -1.40
C SER A 86 -19.78 6.40 -2.53
N SER A 87 -19.78 7.08 -3.67
CA SER A 87 -20.29 6.52 -4.92
C SER A 87 -19.45 5.31 -5.35
N GLU A 88 -20.12 4.26 -5.79
CA GLU A 88 -19.50 3.01 -6.22
C GLU A 88 -18.53 3.20 -7.41
N LYS A 89 -18.71 4.28 -8.17
CA LYS A 89 -17.85 4.65 -9.32
C LYS A 89 -16.41 5.00 -8.93
N ASP A 90 -16.13 5.30 -7.66
CA ASP A 90 -14.80 5.68 -7.18
C ASP A 90 -13.96 4.47 -6.73
N PHE A 91 -14.59 3.35 -6.38
CA PHE A 91 -13.89 2.18 -5.86
C PHE A 91 -12.88 1.55 -6.84
N PRO A 92 -13.16 1.40 -8.14
CA PRO A 92 -12.18 0.89 -9.08
C PRO A 92 -10.89 1.72 -9.11
N ILE A 93 -11.01 3.04 -8.94
CA ILE A 93 -9.87 3.97 -8.91
C ILE A 93 -9.04 3.71 -7.65
N ALA A 94 -9.68 3.62 -6.49
CA ALA A 94 -9.02 3.36 -5.22
C ALA A 94 -8.28 2.01 -5.22
N ILE A 95 -8.92 0.96 -5.73
CA ILE A 95 -8.30 -0.37 -5.82
C ILE A 95 -7.16 -0.38 -6.83
N GLY A 96 -7.30 0.25 -7.99
CA GLY A 96 -6.23 0.37 -8.97
C GLY A 96 -5.00 1.09 -8.42
N ALA A 97 -5.20 2.18 -7.67
CA ALA A 97 -4.12 2.92 -7.01
C ALA A 97 -3.44 2.08 -5.92
N PHE A 98 -4.23 1.37 -5.10
CA PHE A 98 -3.71 0.48 -4.07
C PHE A 98 -2.86 -0.66 -4.65
N VAL A 99 -3.38 -1.37 -5.65
CA VAL A 99 -2.67 -2.47 -6.32
C VAL A 99 -1.40 -1.98 -7.00
N GLY A 100 -1.45 -0.82 -7.66
CA GLY A 100 -0.27 -0.23 -8.29
C GLY A 100 0.84 0.08 -7.27
N SER A 101 0.49 0.71 -6.15
CA SER A 101 1.45 0.99 -5.08
C SER A 101 2.01 -0.28 -4.46
N MET A 102 1.17 -1.27 -4.16
CA MET A 102 1.63 -2.57 -3.65
C MET A 102 2.54 -3.29 -4.64
N THR A 103 2.25 -3.23 -5.94
CA THR A 103 3.11 -3.79 -6.99
C THR A 103 4.51 -3.19 -6.93
N ASN A 104 4.62 -1.84 -6.79
CA ASN A 104 5.91 -1.18 -6.63
C ASN A 104 6.68 -1.72 -5.42
N THR A 105 6.03 -1.73 -4.27
CA THR A 105 6.65 -2.18 -3.01
C THR A 105 7.12 -3.62 -3.09
N ILE A 106 6.28 -4.53 -3.59
CA ILE A 106 6.60 -5.97 -3.71
C ILE A 106 7.76 -6.18 -4.70
N LEU A 107 7.75 -5.53 -5.85
CA LEU A 107 8.77 -5.72 -6.88
C LEU A 107 10.11 -5.08 -6.49
N VAL A 108 10.10 -3.89 -5.90
CA VAL A 108 11.33 -3.23 -5.45
C VAL A 108 11.96 -3.99 -4.30
N LEU A 109 11.20 -4.29 -3.25
CA LEU A 109 11.74 -4.99 -2.08
C LEU A 109 12.02 -6.46 -2.37
N GLY A 110 11.22 -7.12 -3.19
CA GLY A 110 11.50 -8.46 -3.70
C GLY A 110 12.76 -8.50 -4.55
N GLY A 111 12.95 -7.52 -5.43
CA GLY A 111 14.18 -7.37 -6.23
C GLY A 111 15.41 -7.10 -5.36
N ILE A 112 15.28 -6.28 -4.32
CA ILE A 112 16.36 -6.07 -3.33
C ILE A 112 16.67 -7.38 -2.61
N TYR A 113 15.65 -8.13 -2.18
CA TYR A 113 15.86 -9.42 -1.52
C TYR A 113 16.60 -10.42 -2.41
N VAL A 114 16.16 -10.57 -3.65
CA VAL A 114 16.76 -11.58 -4.57
C VAL A 114 18.16 -11.20 -5.02
N ILE A 115 18.41 -9.92 -5.34
CA ILE A 115 19.65 -9.48 -5.99
C ILE A 115 20.66 -8.93 -4.98
N TYR A 116 20.20 -8.28 -3.92
CA TYR A 116 21.04 -7.49 -3.01
C TYR A 116 20.86 -7.80 -1.52
N ALA A 117 20.24 -8.95 -1.15
CA ALA A 117 19.99 -9.28 0.26
C ALA A 117 21.22 -9.08 1.14
N LYS A 118 22.38 -9.64 0.70
CA LYS A 118 23.65 -9.55 1.45
C LYS A 118 24.08 -8.10 1.67
N ARG A 119 24.15 -7.30 0.62
CA ARG A 119 24.54 -5.87 0.71
C ARG A 119 23.52 -5.03 1.52
N TYR A 120 22.26 -5.41 1.47
CA TYR A 120 21.20 -4.72 2.19
C TYR A 120 21.33 -4.92 3.71
N VAL A 121 21.57 -6.16 4.14
CA VAL A 121 21.75 -6.45 5.58
C VAL A 121 23.08 -5.94 6.11
N GLU A 122 24.15 -5.98 5.32
CA GLU A 122 25.45 -5.38 5.66
C GLU A 122 25.31 -3.87 5.91
N ALA A 123 24.55 -3.16 5.06
CA ALA A 123 24.30 -1.74 5.23
C ALA A 123 23.47 -1.39 6.48
N LEU A 124 22.65 -2.35 6.95
CA LEU A 124 21.84 -2.20 8.16
C LEU A 124 22.51 -2.77 9.42
N ASN A 125 23.72 -3.35 9.31
CA ASN A 125 24.43 -4.04 10.39
C ASN A 125 23.59 -5.14 11.07
N ILE A 126 22.84 -5.92 10.27
CA ILE A 126 22.02 -7.04 10.74
C ILE A 126 22.49 -8.36 10.12
N PRO A 127 22.33 -9.52 10.80
CA PRO A 127 22.66 -10.83 10.25
C PRO A 127 21.88 -11.15 8.99
N LEU A 128 22.49 -11.88 8.04
CA LEU A 128 21.84 -12.28 6.79
C LEU A 128 20.57 -13.11 7.00
N GLU A 129 20.53 -13.88 8.09
CA GLU A 129 19.35 -14.66 8.49
C GLU A 129 18.11 -13.79 8.71
N ASN A 130 18.31 -12.55 9.12
CA ASN A 130 17.26 -11.56 9.38
C ASN A 130 16.86 -10.71 8.15
N ALA A 131 17.50 -10.93 6.99
CA ALA A 131 17.23 -10.18 5.76
C ALA A 131 15.73 -10.22 5.37
N LYS A 132 15.13 -11.41 5.42
CA LYS A 132 13.70 -11.60 5.12
C LYS A 132 12.81 -10.80 6.07
N SER A 133 13.06 -10.89 7.37
CA SER A 133 12.28 -10.15 8.39
C SER A 133 12.44 -8.65 8.26
N ALA A 134 13.65 -8.16 7.97
CA ALA A 134 13.92 -6.74 7.77
C ALA A 134 13.19 -6.21 6.54
N ILE A 135 13.26 -6.89 5.40
CA ILE A 135 12.61 -6.49 4.16
C ILE A 135 11.09 -6.55 4.29
N LEU A 136 10.54 -7.59 4.93
CA LEU A 136 9.12 -7.66 5.23
C LEU A 136 8.68 -6.53 6.19
N GLY A 137 9.49 -6.22 7.19
CA GLY A 137 9.26 -5.09 8.08
C GLY A 137 9.14 -3.77 7.32
N VAL A 138 10.08 -3.49 6.41
CA VAL A 138 10.03 -2.30 5.54
C VAL A 138 8.83 -2.33 4.60
N SER A 139 8.48 -3.49 4.03
CA SER A 139 7.29 -3.63 3.17
C SER A 139 6.01 -3.21 3.89
N VAL A 140 5.91 -3.54 5.16
CA VAL A 140 4.73 -3.21 5.97
C VAL A 140 4.77 -1.75 6.42
N THR A 141 5.90 -1.30 6.97
CA THR A 141 6.01 0.04 7.57
C THR A 141 6.05 1.16 6.53
N SER A 142 6.50 0.90 5.32
CA SER A 142 6.56 1.88 4.23
C SER A 142 5.51 1.62 3.15
N GLY A 143 5.30 0.37 2.77
CA GLY A 143 4.41 0.01 1.67
C GLY A 143 2.93 0.29 1.94
N ILE A 144 2.44 0.02 3.15
CA ILE A 144 1.04 0.30 3.51
C ILE A 144 0.76 1.81 3.55
N PRO A 145 1.58 2.65 4.20
CA PRO A 145 1.40 4.10 4.13
C PRO A 145 1.43 4.65 2.71
N GLU A 146 2.39 4.20 1.91
CA GLU A 146 2.51 4.60 0.50
C GLU A 146 1.25 4.23 -0.29
N ALA A 147 0.69 3.05 -0.08
CA ALA A 147 -0.53 2.63 -0.73
C ALA A 147 -1.74 3.46 -0.31
N ILE A 148 -1.88 3.79 0.97
CA ILE A 148 -2.95 4.66 1.48
C ILE A 148 -2.84 6.05 0.85
N LEU A 149 -1.65 6.66 0.84
CA LEU A 149 -1.42 7.96 0.23
C LEU A 149 -1.69 7.93 -1.29
N SER A 150 -1.27 6.87 -1.97
CA SER A 150 -1.53 6.66 -3.40
C SER A 150 -3.03 6.67 -3.70
N VAL A 151 -3.83 5.98 -2.88
CA VAL A 151 -5.30 5.96 -3.02
C VAL A 151 -5.89 7.35 -2.81
N ILE A 152 -5.47 8.08 -1.78
CA ILE A 152 -5.95 9.43 -1.48
C ILE A 152 -5.70 10.37 -2.66
N ILE A 153 -4.42 10.46 -3.06
CA ILE A 153 -3.98 11.41 -4.09
C ILE A 153 -4.64 11.08 -5.43
N THR A 154 -4.59 9.81 -5.84
CA THR A 154 -5.15 9.37 -7.14
C THR A 154 -6.66 9.61 -7.20
N THR A 155 -7.39 9.27 -6.13
CA THR A 155 -8.84 9.48 -6.09
C THR A 155 -9.19 10.97 -6.12
N ALA A 156 -8.48 11.79 -5.35
CA ALA A 156 -8.68 13.25 -5.34
C ALA A 156 -8.42 13.89 -6.70
N VAL A 157 -7.29 13.54 -7.34
CA VAL A 157 -6.91 14.07 -8.66
C VAL A 157 -7.93 13.68 -9.72
N ILE A 158 -8.33 12.41 -9.78
CA ILE A 158 -9.31 11.94 -10.79
C ILE A 158 -10.66 12.60 -10.58
N LYS A 159 -11.10 12.79 -9.32
CA LYS A 159 -12.35 13.53 -9.02
C LYS A 159 -12.27 14.98 -9.50
N ALA A 160 -11.17 15.67 -9.20
CA ALA A 160 -10.97 17.04 -9.62
C ALA A 160 -10.98 17.18 -11.16
N LEU A 161 -10.35 16.24 -11.86
CA LEU A 161 -10.34 16.22 -13.34
C LEU A 161 -11.71 15.92 -13.93
N LYS A 162 -12.49 15.02 -13.33
CA LYS A 162 -13.85 14.71 -13.77
C LYS A 162 -14.81 15.89 -13.55
N SER A 163 -14.68 16.61 -12.44
CA SER A 163 -15.50 17.79 -12.13
C SER A 163 -15.27 18.96 -13.10
N ARG A 164 -14.10 19.04 -13.75
CA ARG A 164 -13.80 20.09 -14.74
C ARG A 164 -14.31 19.77 -16.15
N ARG A 165 -14.69 18.53 -16.41
CA ARG A 165 -15.15 18.06 -17.73
C ARG A 165 -16.68 17.96 -17.86
N GLY A 166 -17.40 18.12 -16.78
CA GLY A 166 -18.86 18.20 -16.72
C GLY A 166 -19.31 19.60 -16.40
#